data_6c52ac4a5dca335bbaf908e5ec941a8e
#
_entry.id   6c52ac4a5dca335bbaf908e5ec941a8e
#
_cell.length_a   1.000
_cell.length_b   1.000
_cell.length_c   1.000
_cell.angle_alpha   90.00
_cell.angle_beta   90.00
_cell.angle_gamma   90.00
#
_symmetry.space_group_name_H-M   'P 1'
#
loop_
_entity.id
_entity.type
_entity.pdbx_description
1 polymer ?
#
loop_
_entity_poly.entity_id
_entity_poly.type
_entity_poly.pdbx_seq_one_letter_code
_entity_poly.pdbx_strand_id
1 'polypeptide(L)'
;CIRDRLQHCDFDVEYTLKSGAGGARVDLLARIPDGGSVPVDAKVPLAAYWDGLDLEDPDARTSKMVEHAKNVKKHIDDLASRNYPNLIGGSDFTVMFIPAEPILSAAFEYEPTLQEYGFNKHVLIVTPVTLLALLRTVGLYWQQQSMAENAKEIHSQAREFYDRVAKFSGDIAKMGRGISQAVGAYNDAVASYDARIIPSGKKLEALEVTTSAQRKVEQIPQVDTAVKNVKHLVDRSDED
;
A
#
# COMPACT_ATOMS: atom_id res chain seq x y z
N CYS A 1 0.90 26.38 -11.41
CA CYS A 1 0.44 25.56 -11.85
C CYS A 1 -0.14 24.22 -11.45
N ILE A 2 -0.19 23.29 -12.37
CA ILE A 2 -0.77 21.97 -12.13
C ILE A 2 0.03 21.19 -11.07
N ARG A 3 1.33 21.36 -11.05
CA ARG A 3 2.28 20.70 -10.16
C ARG A 3 2.00 20.90 -8.66
N ASP A 4 1.57 22.08 -8.24
CA ASP A 4 1.34 22.40 -6.81
C ASP A 4 -0.02 21.90 -6.28
N ARG A 5 -0.93 21.47 -7.16
CA ARG A 5 -2.29 21.04 -6.81
C ARG A 5 -2.49 19.52 -6.82
N LEU A 6 -1.48 18.76 -7.30
CA LEU A 6 -1.54 17.30 -7.45
C LEU A 6 -0.51 16.62 -6.52
N GLN A 7 -0.64 16.81 -5.22
CA GLN A 7 0.27 16.25 -4.21
C GLN A 7 0.27 14.71 -4.16
N HIS A 8 -0.64 14.04 -4.89
CA HIS A 8 -0.82 12.58 -4.84
C HIS A 8 -0.85 11.91 -6.22
N CYS A 9 -0.53 12.64 -7.30
CA CYS A 9 -0.42 12.07 -8.64
C CYS A 9 1.04 12.13 -9.09
N ASP A 10 1.63 10.99 -9.39
CA ASP A 10 2.98 10.92 -9.96
C ASP A 10 2.90 11.16 -11.47
N PHE A 11 3.64 12.13 -11.99
CA PHE A 11 3.66 12.46 -13.41
C PHE A 11 5.02 12.97 -13.88
N ASP A 12 5.38 12.59 -15.09
CA ASP A 12 6.56 13.08 -15.77
C ASP A 12 6.17 14.09 -16.87
N VAL A 13 6.88 15.20 -16.94
CA VAL A 13 6.72 16.20 -18.00
C VAL A 13 7.78 15.97 -19.09
N GLU A 14 7.40 16.13 -20.37
CA GLU A 14 8.28 15.92 -21.50
C GLU A 14 8.95 14.53 -21.55
N TYR A 15 8.13 13.49 -21.36
CA TYR A 15 8.63 12.12 -21.32
C TYR A 15 8.89 11.57 -22.71
N THR A 16 10.10 11.06 -22.93
CA THR A 16 10.48 10.38 -24.18
C THR A 16 10.38 8.88 -24.01
N LEU A 17 9.48 8.27 -24.77
CA LEU A 17 9.34 6.82 -24.81
C LEU A 17 10.55 6.20 -25.52
N LYS A 18 11.26 5.32 -24.85
CA LYS A 18 12.33 4.51 -25.41
C LYS A 18 11.71 3.39 -26.27
N SER A 19 11.35 3.72 -27.50
CA SER A 19 10.98 2.71 -28.50
C SER A 19 12.06 2.72 -29.58
N GLY A 20 12.49 1.52 -30.03
CA GLY A 20 13.57 1.40 -31.01
C GLY A 20 13.31 2.25 -32.24
N ALA A 21 14.29 2.94 -32.74
CA ALA A 21 14.38 3.71 -33.98
C ALA A 21 13.52 4.99 -34.15
N GLY A 22 12.83 5.47 -33.14
CA GLY A 22 12.09 6.74 -33.22
C GLY A 22 11.32 7.01 -31.92
N GLY A 23 12.00 7.59 -30.91
CA GLY A 23 11.39 7.86 -29.62
C GLY A 23 10.15 8.74 -29.72
N ALA A 24 8.98 8.23 -29.37
CA ALA A 24 7.76 9.02 -29.28
C ALA A 24 7.82 9.88 -28.01
N ARG A 25 7.60 11.20 -28.13
CA ARG A 25 7.59 12.15 -27.01
C ARG A 25 6.16 12.50 -26.65
N VAL A 26 5.84 12.41 -25.37
CA VAL A 26 4.58 12.90 -24.80
C VAL A 26 4.85 14.11 -23.90
N ASP A 27 3.94 15.07 -23.89
CA ASP A 27 4.12 16.30 -23.13
C ASP A 27 3.97 16.07 -21.62
N LEU A 28 3.10 15.13 -21.23
CA LEU A 28 2.94 14.70 -19.85
C LEU A 28 2.56 13.21 -19.82
N LEU A 29 3.15 12.47 -18.88
CA LEU A 29 2.82 11.08 -18.58
C LEU A 29 2.33 10.99 -17.14
N ALA A 30 1.03 10.76 -16.94
CA ALA A 30 0.45 10.53 -15.63
C ALA A 30 0.55 9.04 -15.28
N ARG A 31 1.18 8.70 -14.17
CA ARG A 31 1.33 7.32 -13.72
C ARG A 31 0.09 6.86 -12.98
N ILE A 32 -0.32 5.61 -13.21
CA ILE A 32 -1.42 4.96 -12.49
C ILE A 32 -0.81 3.88 -11.57
N PRO A 33 -1.43 3.58 -10.41
CA PRO A 33 -1.09 2.38 -9.65
C PRO A 33 -1.10 1.14 -10.57
N ASP A 34 -0.44 0.09 -10.20
CA ASP A 34 -0.26 -1.14 -11.01
C ASP A 34 0.69 -0.99 -12.21
N GLY A 35 1.48 0.08 -12.25
CA GLY A 35 2.50 0.30 -13.26
C GLY A 35 1.98 0.85 -14.59
N GLY A 36 0.69 1.18 -14.69
CA GLY A 36 0.11 1.84 -15.85
C GLY A 36 0.46 3.32 -15.94
N SER A 37 0.26 3.91 -17.13
CA SER A 37 0.48 5.34 -17.34
C SER A 37 -0.46 5.89 -18.41
N VAL A 38 -0.91 7.13 -18.21
CA VAL A 38 -1.80 7.85 -19.16
C VAL A 38 -0.98 8.91 -19.89
N PRO A 39 -0.76 8.78 -21.21
CA PRO A 39 -0.09 9.80 -21.99
C PRO A 39 -1.01 10.98 -22.28
N VAL A 40 -0.49 12.21 -22.12
CA VAL A 40 -1.18 13.47 -22.42
C VAL A 40 -0.38 14.23 -23.46
N ASP A 41 -1.01 14.58 -24.59
CA ASP A 41 -0.44 15.39 -25.66
C ASP A 41 -1.17 16.77 -25.67
N ALA A 42 -0.42 17.86 -25.65
CA ALA A 42 -0.96 19.22 -25.54
C ALA A 42 -0.89 20.02 -26.84
N LYS A 43 -0.40 19.44 -27.90
CA LYS A 43 -0.21 20.13 -29.19
C LYS A 43 -1.43 20.00 -30.08
N VAL A 44 -2.34 20.97 -29.97
CA VAL A 44 -3.53 21.06 -30.83
C VAL A 44 -3.33 22.13 -31.89
N PRO A 45 -3.74 21.89 -33.16
CA PRO A 45 -3.66 22.89 -34.24
C PRO A 45 -4.72 23.99 -34.03
N LEU A 46 -4.30 25.17 -33.55
CA LEU A 46 -5.20 26.27 -33.20
C LEU A 46 -5.23 27.40 -34.24
N ALA A 47 -4.39 27.34 -35.28
CA ALA A 47 -4.26 28.45 -36.24
C ALA A 47 -5.61 28.82 -36.88
N ALA A 48 -6.37 27.86 -37.41
CA ALA A 48 -7.67 28.12 -38.02
C ALA A 48 -8.69 28.76 -37.05
N TYR A 49 -8.63 28.41 -35.76
CA TYR A 49 -9.47 29.00 -34.71
C TYR A 49 -9.15 30.48 -34.53
N TRP A 50 -7.88 30.83 -34.35
CA TRP A 50 -7.45 32.21 -34.17
C TRP A 50 -7.71 33.06 -35.43
N ASP A 51 -7.36 32.52 -36.63
CA ASP A 51 -7.66 33.20 -37.89
C ASP A 51 -9.16 33.51 -38.01
N GLY A 52 -10.02 32.57 -37.60
CA GLY A 52 -11.46 32.77 -37.70
C GLY A 52 -12.01 33.81 -36.72
N LEU A 53 -11.39 34.02 -35.57
CA LEU A 53 -11.81 35.07 -34.62
C LEU A 53 -11.53 36.47 -35.12
N ASP A 54 -10.47 36.65 -35.91
CA ASP A 54 -10.07 37.95 -36.46
C ASP A 54 -10.87 38.36 -37.72
N LEU A 55 -11.70 37.48 -38.27
CA LEU A 55 -12.51 37.78 -39.47
C LEU A 55 -13.83 38.46 -39.11
N GLU A 56 -14.15 39.55 -39.82
CA GLU A 56 -15.44 40.28 -39.70
C GLU A 56 -16.54 39.63 -40.56
N ASP A 57 -16.16 39.04 -41.72
CA ASP A 57 -17.10 38.37 -42.62
C ASP A 57 -17.61 37.05 -42.01
N PRO A 58 -18.93 36.91 -41.80
CA PRO A 58 -19.53 35.71 -41.19
C PRO A 58 -19.26 34.42 -41.96
N ASP A 59 -19.28 34.48 -43.30
CA ASP A 59 -19.10 33.29 -44.14
C ASP A 59 -17.63 32.82 -44.11
N ALA A 60 -16.70 33.77 -44.17
CA ALA A 60 -15.26 33.47 -44.03
C ALA A 60 -14.93 32.92 -42.63
N ARG A 61 -15.55 33.51 -41.58
CA ARG A 61 -15.40 33.00 -40.20
C ARG A 61 -15.91 31.59 -40.08
N THR A 62 -17.12 31.30 -40.60
CA THR A 62 -17.68 29.95 -40.58
C THR A 62 -16.76 28.94 -41.29
N SER A 63 -16.23 29.32 -42.45
CA SER A 63 -15.27 28.48 -43.18
C SER A 63 -14.04 28.12 -42.32
N LYS A 64 -13.48 29.05 -41.57
CA LYS A 64 -12.34 28.87 -40.66
C LYS A 64 -12.69 27.98 -39.45
N MET A 65 -13.88 28.08 -38.90
CA MET A 65 -14.36 27.21 -37.80
C MET A 65 -14.56 25.79 -38.26
N VAL A 66 -15.08 25.56 -39.48
CA VAL A 66 -15.16 24.25 -40.12
C VAL A 66 -13.73 23.66 -40.33
N GLU A 67 -12.78 24.48 -40.78
CA GLU A 67 -11.37 24.10 -40.92
C GLU A 67 -10.79 23.70 -39.57
N HIS A 68 -11.07 24.48 -38.50
CA HIS A 68 -10.64 24.16 -37.14
C HIS A 68 -11.18 22.79 -36.68
N ALA A 69 -12.47 22.52 -36.82
CA ALA A 69 -13.05 21.23 -36.46
C ALA A 69 -12.39 20.04 -37.21
N LYS A 70 -12.14 20.21 -38.50
CA LYS A 70 -11.42 19.22 -39.32
C LYS A 70 -9.98 19.00 -38.84
N ASN A 71 -9.28 20.07 -38.45
CA ASN A 71 -7.91 19.99 -37.94
C ASN A 71 -7.86 19.27 -36.59
N VAL A 72 -8.84 19.51 -35.70
CA VAL A 72 -8.97 18.77 -34.44
C VAL A 72 -9.22 17.27 -34.70
N LYS A 73 -10.13 16.95 -35.64
CA LYS A 73 -10.42 15.56 -36.03
C LYS A 73 -9.19 14.85 -36.60
N LYS A 74 -8.44 15.53 -37.48
CA LYS A 74 -7.17 15.01 -38.02
C LYS A 74 -6.14 14.77 -36.91
N HIS A 75 -6.07 15.67 -35.93
CA HIS A 75 -5.14 15.51 -34.81
C HIS A 75 -5.50 14.29 -33.93
N ILE A 76 -6.80 13.96 -33.79
CA ILE A 76 -7.24 12.71 -33.16
C ILE A 76 -6.68 11.49 -33.93
N ASP A 77 -6.78 11.49 -35.26
CA ASP A 77 -6.24 10.40 -36.07
C ASP A 77 -4.71 10.28 -35.94
N ASP A 78 -4.01 11.41 -35.93
CA ASP A 78 -2.56 11.46 -35.74
C ASP A 78 -2.15 10.88 -34.37
N LEU A 79 -2.87 11.22 -33.30
CA LEU A 79 -2.62 10.68 -31.97
C LEU A 79 -2.95 9.18 -31.88
N ALA A 80 -4.07 8.77 -32.44
CA ALA A 80 -4.45 7.36 -32.49
C ALA A 80 -3.39 6.52 -33.22
N SER A 81 -2.82 7.05 -34.33
CA SER A 81 -1.78 6.35 -35.09
C SER A 81 -0.47 6.13 -34.33
N ARG A 82 -0.16 6.99 -33.35
CA ARG A 82 1.05 6.85 -32.51
C ARG A 82 0.97 5.70 -31.52
N ASN A 83 -0.23 5.20 -31.25
CA ASN A 83 -0.49 4.00 -30.45
C ASN A 83 0.23 4.00 -29.09
N TYR A 84 0.26 5.13 -28.41
CA TYR A 84 0.91 5.30 -27.10
C TYR A 84 0.47 4.27 -26.04
N PRO A 85 -0.82 3.88 -25.95
CA PRO A 85 -1.25 2.89 -24.98
C PRO A 85 -0.49 1.57 -25.07
N ASN A 86 -0.25 1.07 -26.29
CA ASN A 86 0.52 -0.17 -26.47
C ASN A 86 2.02 -0.01 -26.21
N LEU A 87 2.56 1.19 -26.31
CA LEU A 87 3.98 1.46 -26.06
C LEU A 87 4.30 1.62 -24.58
N ILE A 88 3.33 2.12 -23.81
CA ILE A 88 3.52 2.48 -22.40
C ILE A 88 3.01 1.37 -21.47
N GLY A 89 1.94 0.67 -21.89
CA GLY A 89 1.21 -0.31 -21.07
C GLY A 89 0.32 0.34 -20.00
N GLY A 90 -0.80 -0.30 -19.70
CA GLY A 90 -1.68 0.06 -18.57
C GLY A 90 -2.66 1.21 -18.80
N SER A 91 -2.73 1.80 -19.99
CA SER A 91 -3.76 2.75 -20.39
C SER A 91 -4.44 2.30 -21.67
N ASP A 92 -5.75 2.42 -21.72
CA ASP A 92 -6.53 2.12 -22.94
C ASP A 92 -6.70 3.34 -23.85
N PHE A 93 -6.22 4.52 -23.44
CA PHE A 93 -6.42 5.76 -24.18
C PHE A 93 -5.28 6.75 -24.04
N THR A 94 -5.19 7.65 -25.04
CA THR A 94 -4.32 8.83 -25.01
C THR A 94 -5.15 10.07 -24.73
N VAL A 95 -4.68 10.96 -23.90
CA VAL A 95 -5.35 12.23 -23.61
C VAL A 95 -4.89 13.30 -24.59
N MET A 96 -5.83 13.91 -25.30
CA MET A 96 -5.63 15.11 -26.10
C MET A 96 -6.09 16.36 -25.32
N PHE A 97 -5.14 17.21 -24.95
CA PHE A 97 -5.42 18.40 -24.15
C PHE A 97 -5.69 19.61 -25.02
N ILE A 98 -6.88 20.22 -24.85
CA ILE A 98 -7.26 21.49 -25.47
C ILE A 98 -7.20 22.60 -24.40
N PRO A 99 -6.46 23.70 -24.63
CA PRO A 99 -6.11 24.67 -23.61
C PRO A 99 -7.26 25.53 -23.08
N ALA A 100 -8.41 25.58 -23.79
CA ALA A 100 -9.56 26.35 -23.38
C ALA A 100 -10.89 25.75 -23.88
N GLU A 101 -11.94 25.87 -23.04
CA GLU A 101 -13.30 25.39 -23.36
C GLU A 101 -13.88 25.99 -24.65
N PRO A 102 -13.75 27.32 -24.93
CA PRO A 102 -14.29 27.91 -26.16
C PRO A 102 -13.71 27.29 -27.45
N ILE A 103 -12.45 26.87 -27.42
CA ILE A 103 -11.79 26.23 -28.56
C ILE A 103 -12.45 24.88 -28.86
N LEU A 104 -12.73 24.10 -27.82
CA LEU A 104 -13.41 22.80 -27.96
C LEU A 104 -14.88 23.00 -28.38
N SER A 105 -15.58 23.97 -27.78
CA SER A 105 -16.97 24.28 -28.15
C SER A 105 -17.10 24.67 -29.61
N ALA A 106 -16.19 25.48 -30.15
CA ALA A 106 -16.16 25.84 -31.55
C ALA A 106 -15.98 24.62 -32.47
N ALA A 107 -15.16 23.64 -32.08
CA ALA A 107 -15.01 22.41 -32.84
C ALA A 107 -16.28 21.56 -32.82
N PHE A 108 -16.95 21.47 -31.67
CA PHE A 108 -18.22 20.70 -31.53
C PHE A 108 -19.40 21.30 -32.29
N GLU A 109 -19.42 22.62 -32.45
CA GLU A 109 -20.46 23.29 -33.25
C GLU A 109 -20.49 22.79 -34.70
N TYR A 110 -19.34 22.48 -35.27
CA TYR A 110 -19.20 22.04 -36.67
C TYR A 110 -18.95 20.53 -36.84
N GLU A 111 -18.55 19.83 -35.78
CA GLU A 111 -18.40 18.37 -35.75
C GLU A 111 -18.93 17.82 -34.41
N PRO A 112 -20.26 17.71 -34.23
CA PRO A 112 -20.88 17.33 -32.96
C PRO A 112 -20.49 15.94 -32.47
N THR A 113 -20.06 15.02 -33.37
CA THR A 113 -19.66 13.64 -33.06
C THR A 113 -18.19 13.53 -32.65
N LEU A 114 -17.45 14.63 -32.57
CA LEU A 114 -16.00 14.62 -32.38
C LEU A 114 -15.56 13.94 -31.07
N GLN A 115 -16.35 14.08 -30.00
CA GLN A 115 -16.09 13.43 -28.72
C GLN A 115 -16.18 11.90 -28.84
N GLU A 116 -17.27 11.41 -29.45
CA GLU A 116 -17.49 9.98 -29.69
C GLU A 116 -16.46 9.41 -30.68
N TYR A 117 -16.12 10.17 -31.71
CA TYR A 117 -15.07 9.83 -32.66
C TYR A 117 -13.72 9.64 -31.97
N GLY A 118 -13.32 10.58 -31.10
CA GLY A 118 -12.09 10.46 -30.33
C GLY A 118 -12.11 9.24 -29.41
N PHE A 119 -13.21 9.02 -28.70
CA PHE A 119 -13.34 7.88 -27.79
C PHE A 119 -13.19 6.53 -28.54
N ASN A 120 -13.84 6.39 -29.72
CA ASN A 120 -13.72 5.19 -30.58
C ASN A 120 -12.30 4.99 -31.13
N LYS A 121 -11.49 6.02 -31.13
CA LYS A 121 -10.06 5.99 -31.52
C LYS A 121 -9.11 5.88 -30.33
N HIS A 122 -9.62 5.63 -29.13
CA HIS A 122 -8.86 5.61 -27.90
C HIS A 122 -8.15 6.95 -27.60
N VAL A 123 -8.76 8.08 -28.02
CA VAL A 123 -8.29 9.43 -27.74
C VAL A 123 -9.37 10.17 -26.92
N LEU A 124 -9.01 10.53 -25.68
CA LEU A 124 -9.88 11.27 -24.79
C LEU A 124 -9.58 12.77 -24.90
N ILE A 125 -10.56 13.54 -25.38
CA ILE A 125 -10.41 15.02 -25.48
C ILE A 125 -10.72 15.61 -24.11
N VAL A 126 -9.79 16.41 -23.59
CA VAL A 126 -9.91 17.07 -22.30
C VAL A 126 -9.53 18.53 -22.35
N THR A 127 -10.17 19.33 -21.51
CA THR A 127 -9.88 20.74 -21.26
C THR A 127 -9.18 20.89 -19.90
N PRO A 128 -8.75 22.08 -19.47
CA PRO A 128 -8.13 22.25 -18.15
C PRO A 128 -8.96 21.75 -16.99
N VAL A 129 -10.28 21.92 -17.04
CA VAL A 129 -11.18 21.47 -15.97
C VAL A 129 -11.31 19.96 -15.95
N THR A 130 -11.54 19.33 -17.10
CA THR A 130 -11.69 17.90 -17.21
C THR A 130 -10.37 17.15 -17.01
N LEU A 131 -9.23 17.73 -17.43
CA LEU A 131 -7.91 17.19 -17.11
C LEU A 131 -7.65 17.19 -15.61
N LEU A 132 -7.99 18.28 -14.93
CA LEU A 132 -7.84 18.34 -13.46
C LEU A 132 -8.72 17.29 -12.77
N ALA A 133 -9.96 17.10 -13.22
CA ALA A 133 -10.84 16.07 -12.70
C ALA A 133 -10.28 14.65 -12.93
N LEU A 134 -9.77 14.37 -14.14
CA LEU A 134 -9.12 13.10 -14.48
C LEU A 134 -7.92 12.82 -13.58
N LEU A 135 -7.00 13.79 -13.46
CA LEU A 135 -5.79 13.62 -12.64
C LEU A 135 -6.13 13.46 -11.16
N ARG A 136 -7.18 14.14 -10.67
CA ARG A 136 -7.65 13.96 -9.30
C ARG A 136 -8.22 12.57 -9.07
N THR A 137 -8.93 12.01 -10.04
CA THR A 137 -9.45 10.63 -9.98
C THR A 137 -8.30 9.62 -9.94
N VAL A 138 -7.27 9.83 -10.75
CA VAL A 138 -6.03 9.01 -10.71
C VAL A 138 -5.38 9.11 -9.33
N GLY A 139 -5.29 10.31 -8.75
CA GLY A 139 -4.75 10.51 -7.39
C GLY A 139 -5.54 9.77 -6.30
N LEU A 140 -6.87 9.76 -6.38
CA LEU A 140 -7.73 8.99 -5.46
C LEU A 140 -7.49 7.47 -5.62
N TYR A 141 -7.30 6.99 -6.83
CA TYR A 141 -6.98 5.59 -7.08
C TYR A 141 -5.63 5.20 -6.45
N TRP A 142 -4.61 6.05 -6.54
CA TRP A 142 -3.32 5.88 -5.84
C TRP A 142 -3.50 5.76 -4.33
N GLN A 143 -4.32 6.62 -3.75
CA GLN A 143 -4.58 6.58 -2.31
C GLN A 143 -5.26 5.27 -1.88
N GLN A 144 -6.25 4.81 -2.63
CA GLN A 144 -6.94 3.55 -2.36
C GLN A 144 -6.00 2.35 -2.45
N GLN A 145 -5.16 2.30 -3.48
CA GLN A 145 -4.19 1.22 -3.67
C GLN A 145 -3.17 1.16 -2.51
N SER A 146 -2.61 2.31 -2.13
CA SER A 146 -1.70 2.40 -1.00
C SER A 146 -2.34 1.93 0.32
N MET A 147 -3.60 2.28 0.56
CA MET A 147 -4.36 1.80 1.73
C MET A 147 -4.55 0.28 1.70
N ALA A 148 -4.83 -0.29 0.54
CA ALA A 148 -5.00 -1.75 0.39
C ALA A 148 -3.69 -2.51 0.62
N GLU A 149 -2.56 -1.99 0.13
CA GLU A 149 -1.24 -2.56 0.36
C GLU A 149 -0.84 -2.49 1.84
N ASN A 150 -1.02 -1.35 2.49
CA ASN A 150 -0.78 -1.18 3.92
C ASN A 150 -1.63 -2.15 4.76
N ALA A 151 -2.91 -2.36 4.40
CA ALA A 151 -3.78 -3.30 5.09
C ALA A 151 -3.27 -4.74 4.98
N LYS A 152 -2.77 -5.17 3.81
CA LYS A 152 -2.16 -6.49 3.61
C LYS A 152 -0.90 -6.66 4.47
N GLU A 153 -0.05 -5.64 4.51
CA GLU A 153 1.17 -5.67 5.32
C GLU A 153 0.86 -5.75 6.81
N ILE A 154 -0.08 -4.93 7.31
CA ILE A 154 -0.55 -4.97 8.70
C ILE A 154 -1.07 -6.38 9.05
N HIS A 155 -1.88 -6.98 8.18
CA HIS A 155 -2.40 -8.33 8.39
C HIS A 155 -1.28 -9.38 8.48
N SER A 156 -0.28 -9.30 7.61
CA SER A 156 0.88 -10.19 7.62
C SER A 156 1.69 -10.05 8.91
N GLN A 157 2.00 -8.81 9.32
CA GLN A 157 2.75 -8.53 10.55
C GLN A 157 1.98 -8.94 11.80
N ALA A 158 0.65 -8.72 11.83
CA ALA A 158 -0.19 -9.16 12.93
C ALA A 158 -0.15 -10.68 13.09
N ARG A 159 -0.25 -11.43 12.00
CA ARG A 159 -0.14 -12.89 12.03
C ARG A 159 1.20 -13.36 12.58
N GLU A 160 2.30 -12.80 12.10
CA GLU A 160 3.64 -13.13 12.59
C GLU A 160 3.78 -12.79 14.10
N PHE A 161 3.24 -11.67 14.52
CA PHE A 161 3.22 -11.29 15.94
C PHE A 161 2.45 -12.31 16.79
N TYR A 162 1.27 -12.74 16.37
CA TYR A 162 0.50 -13.76 17.09
C TYR A 162 1.24 -15.09 17.18
N ASP A 163 1.91 -15.54 16.11
CA ASP A 163 2.70 -16.76 16.12
C ASP A 163 3.88 -16.68 17.12
N ARG A 164 4.54 -15.52 17.19
CA ARG A 164 5.61 -15.28 18.17
C ARG A 164 5.09 -15.28 19.61
N VAL A 165 3.95 -14.63 19.86
CA VAL A 165 3.31 -14.62 21.19
C VAL A 165 2.88 -16.02 21.61
N ALA A 166 2.28 -16.80 20.72
CA ALA A 166 1.88 -18.18 20.98
C ALA A 166 3.09 -19.05 21.36
N LYS A 167 4.18 -18.95 20.61
CA LYS A 167 5.44 -19.65 20.93
C LYS A 167 5.99 -19.24 22.30
N PHE A 168 6.08 -17.94 22.56
CA PHE A 168 6.56 -17.41 23.84
C PHE A 168 5.72 -17.91 25.02
N SER A 169 4.39 -17.90 24.88
CA SER A 169 3.49 -18.41 25.89
C SER A 169 3.73 -19.93 26.17
N GLY A 170 3.98 -20.70 25.12
CA GLY A 170 4.35 -22.11 25.25
C GLY A 170 5.68 -22.33 25.99
N ASP A 171 6.66 -21.48 25.74
CA ASP A 171 7.97 -21.56 26.41
C ASP A 171 7.87 -21.16 27.89
N ILE A 172 7.07 -20.13 28.22
CA ILE A 172 6.75 -19.79 29.63
C ILE A 172 6.04 -20.94 30.34
N ALA A 173 5.07 -21.59 29.69
CA ALA A 173 4.38 -22.74 30.28
C ALA A 173 5.33 -23.94 30.52
N LYS A 174 6.30 -24.18 29.64
CA LYS A 174 7.34 -25.20 29.85
C LYS A 174 8.23 -24.86 31.04
N MET A 175 8.65 -23.58 31.13
CA MET A 175 9.45 -23.10 32.27
C MET A 175 8.71 -23.28 33.59
N GLY A 176 7.42 -22.93 33.65
CA GLY A 176 6.58 -23.12 34.81
C GLY A 176 6.51 -24.59 35.28
N ARG A 177 6.36 -25.54 34.34
CA ARG A 177 6.41 -26.98 34.66
C ARG A 177 7.77 -27.40 35.22
N GLY A 178 8.87 -26.91 34.62
CA GLY A 178 10.21 -27.18 35.11
C GLY A 178 10.46 -26.70 36.54
N ILE A 179 9.97 -25.50 36.86
CA ILE A 179 10.05 -24.92 38.21
C ILE A 179 9.23 -25.80 39.19
N SER A 180 8.00 -26.18 38.82
CA SER A 180 7.16 -27.05 39.66
C SER A 180 7.82 -28.40 39.94
N GLN A 181 8.47 -29.00 38.94
CA GLN A 181 9.22 -30.25 39.13
C GLN A 181 10.42 -30.06 40.05
N ALA A 182 11.16 -28.96 39.90
CA ALA A 182 12.30 -28.66 40.76
C ALA A 182 11.86 -28.45 42.23
N VAL A 183 10.76 -27.72 42.45
CA VAL A 183 10.16 -27.54 43.78
C VAL A 183 9.73 -28.90 44.38
N GLY A 184 9.07 -29.75 43.60
CA GLY A 184 8.69 -31.09 44.03
C GLY A 184 9.92 -31.94 44.45
N ALA A 185 10.93 -32.01 43.58
CA ALA A 185 12.16 -32.75 43.89
C ALA A 185 12.90 -32.22 45.11
N TYR A 186 12.93 -30.88 45.30
CA TYR A 186 13.48 -30.26 46.48
C TYR A 186 12.73 -30.68 47.76
N ASN A 187 11.40 -30.61 47.74
CA ASN A 187 10.57 -30.97 48.91
C ASN A 187 10.67 -32.46 49.25
N ASP A 188 10.78 -33.34 48.22
CA ASP A 188 11.02 -34.78 48.42
C ASP A 188 12.41 -35.04 49.07
N ALA A 189 13.42 -34.28 48.67
CA ALA A 189 14.75 -34.37 49.29
C ALA A 189 14.73 -33.89 50.74
N VAL A 190 14.03 -32.80 51.04
CA VAL A 190 13.83 -32.28 52.42
C VAL A 190 13.09 -33.32 53.27
N ALA A 191 12.02 -33.90 52.76
CA ALA A 191 11.27 -34.93 53.48
C ALA A 191 12.14 -36.16 53.78
N SER A 192 12.98 -36.57 52.83
CA SER A 192 13.93 -37.67 53.02
C SER A 192 15.00 -37.34 54.06
N TYR A 193 15.50 -36.10 54.05
CA TYR A 193 16.45 -35.58 55.06
C TYR A 193 15.84 -35.61 56.46
N ASP A 194 14.64 -35.08 56.65
CA ASP A 194 13.95 -35.07 57.91
C ASP A 194 13.62 -36.48 58.46
N ALA A 195 13.20 -37.37 57.56
CA ALA A 195 12.82 -38.75 57.92
C ALA A 195 14.01 -39.67 58.25
N ARG A 196 15.18 -39.46 57.60
CA ARG A 196 16.31 -40.40 57.69
C ARG A 196 17.55 -39.78 58.37
N ILE A 197 17.89 -38.58 58.02
CA ILE A 197 19.17 -37.98 58.50
C ILE A 197 18.99 -37.35 59.89
N ILE A 198 17.92 -36.58 60.14
CA ILE A 198 17.69 -35.98 61.46
C ILE A 198 17.59 -37.02 62.57
N PRO A 199 16.82 -38.14 62.45
CA PRO A 199 16.80 -39.17 63.50
C PRO A 199 18.14 -39.87 63.70
N SER A 200 18.90 -40.09 62.62
CA SER A 200 20.26 -40.68 62.73
C SER A 200 21.22 -39.73 63.42
N GLY A 201 21.16 -38.43 63.10
CA GLY A 201 21.96 -37.40 63.76
C GLY A 201 21.68 -37.35 65.26
N LYS A 202 20.37 -37.34 65.64
CA LYS A 202 19.97 -37.35 67.06
C LYS A 202 20.49 -38.58 67.83
N LYS A 203 20.50 -39.78 67.17
CA LYS A 203 21.11 -40.97 67.78
C LYS A 203 22.59 -40.85 68.01
N LEU A 204 23.31 -40.24 67.08
CA LEU A 204 24.75 -40.01 67.21
C LEU A 204 25.08 -38.98 68.27
N GLU A 205 24.26 -37.93 68.42
CA GLU A 205 24.35 -36.96 69.51
C GLU A 205 24.16 -37.63 70.87
N ALA A 206 23.20 -38.51 71.01
CA ALA A 206 22.95 -39.26 72.25
C ALA A 206 24.09 -40.21 72.64
N LEU A 207 24.93 -40.60 71.66
CA LEU A 207 26.12 -41.44 71.91
C LEU A 207 27.38 -40.61 72.16
N GLU A 208 27.25 -39.31 72.35
CA GLU A 208 28.34 -38.34 72.61
C GLU A 208 29.42 -38.30 71.49
N VAL A 209 29.15 -38.87 70.33
CA VAL A 209 30.09 -38.92 69.19
C VAL A 209 30.29 -37.53 68.56
N THR A 210 29.35 -36.60 68.82
CA THR A 210 29.32 -35.26 68.19
C THR A 210 29.90 -34.14 69.07
N THR A 211 30.45 -34.43 70.22
CA THR A 211 30.99 -33.40 71.16
C THR A 211 32.10 -32.53 70.56
N SER A 212 32.74 -32.94 69.48
CA SER A 212 33.72 -32.18 68.76
C SER A 212 33.24 -31.53 67.44
N ALA A 213 31.97 -31.71 67.08
CA ALA A 213 31.45 -31.16 65.81
C ALA A 213 31.14 -29.65 65.94
N GLN A 214 31.78 -28.83 65.11
CA GLN A 214 31.62 -27.37 65.10
C GLN A 214 30.28 -26.91 64.45
N ARG A 215 29.56 -27.78 63.77
CA ARG A 215 28.29 -27.43 63.08
C ARG A 215 27.19 -28.36 63.53
N LYS A 216 26.03 -27.80 63.84
CA LYS A 216 24.80 -28.52 64.13
C LYS A 216 24.00 -28.83 62.84
N VAL A 217 23.29 -29.96 62.88
CA VAL A 217 22.38 -30.32 61.78
C VAL A 217 21.09 -29.52 61.93
N GLU A 218 20.83 -28.63 60.98
CA GLU A 218 19.68 -27.71 61.03
C GLU A 218 18.54 -28.29 60.18
N GLN A 219 17.27 -27.92 60.51
CA GLN A 219 16.13 -28.21 59.68
C GLN A 219 16.14 -27.39 58.40
N ILE A 220 15.85 -28.02 57.29
CA ILE A 220 15.79 -27.38 55.98
C ILE A 220 14.28 -27.06 55.71
N PRO A 221 13.91 -25.79 55.49
CA PRO A 221 12.53 -25.43 55.23
C PRO A 221 12.04 -25.96 53.88
N GLN A 222 10.79 -26.39 53.79
CA GLN A 222 10.14 -26.72 52.53
C GLN A 222 9.79 -25.43 51.76
N VAL A 223 9.74 -25.51 50.45
CA VAL A 223 9.30 -24.42 49.58
C VAL A 223 7.81 -24.62 49.27
N ASP A 224 6.98 -23.68 49.79
CA ASP A 224 5.53 -23.63 49.54
C ASP A 224 5.22 -22.49 48.58
N THR A 225 5.77 -22.56 47.36
CA THR A 225 5.55 -21.52 46.33
C THR A 225 4.94 -22.16 45.11
N ALA A 226 3.69 -21.85 44.80
CA ALA A 226 3.04 -22.29 43.58
C ALA A 226 3.39 -21.38 42.41
N VAL A 227 3.68 -21.97 41.25
CA VAL A 227 3.87 -21.23 40.00
C VAL A 227 2.50 -20.73 39.53
N LYS A 228 2.39 -19.40 39.28
CA LYS A 228 1.16 -18.82 38.72
C LYS A 228 0.95 -19.29 37.27
N ASN A 229 -0.25 -19.77 36.96
CA ASN A 229 -0.62 -20.12 35.61
C ASN A 229 -0.88 -18.84 34.78
N VAL A 230 -0.43 -18.83 33.53
CA VAL A 230 -0.77 -17.78 32.56
C VAL A 230 -2.24 -17.95 32.20
N LYS A 231 -3.04 -16.87 32.35
CA LYS A 231 -4.44 -16.86 31.89
C LYS A 231 -4.46 -16.93 30.35
N HIS A 232 -5.18 -17.91 29.80
CA HIS A 232 -5.41 -17.96 28.36
C HIS A 232 -6.15 -16.68 27.90
N LEU A 233 -5.71 -16.10 26.79
CA LEU A 233 -6.51 -15.17 26.00
C LEU A 233 -7.75 -15.95 25.53
N VAL A 234 -8.92 -15.40 25.80
CA VAL A 234 -10.26 -15.98 25.62
C VAL A 234 -10.34 -16.79 24.32
N ASP A 235 -10.77 -18.04 24.45
CA ASP A 235 -11.16 -18.90 23.32
C ASP A 235 -12.37 -18.24 22.61
N ARG A 236 -12.20 -17.84 21.36
CA ARG A 236 -13.28 -17.27 20.51
C ARG A 236 -14.14 -18.37 19.86
N SER A 237 -14.31 -19.49 20.53
CA SER A 237 -15.09 -20.62 19.99
C SER A 237 -16.57 -20.63 20.37
N ASP A 238 -17.10 -19.61 21.07
CA ASP A 238 -18.49 -19.58 21.53
C ASP A 238 -19.26 -18.27 21.18
N GLU A 239 -19.15 -17.78 19.93
CA GLU A 239 -20.14 -16.85 19.37
C GLU A 239 -20.42 -17.23 17.90
N ASP A 240 -21.35 -18.16 17.72
CA ASP A 240 -22.21 -18.33 16.55
C ASP A 240 -23.56 -17.61 16.77
#